data_c9c481b5f01fc6ba5ca54e63b1091dd3
#
_entry.id   c9c481b5f01fc6ba5ca54e63b1091dd3
#
_cell.length_a   1.000
_cell.length_b   1.000
_cell.length_c   1.000
_cell.angle_alpha   90.00
_cell.angle_beta   90.00
_cell.angle_gamma   90.00
#
_symmetry.space_group_name_H-M   'P 1'
#
loop_
_entity.id
_entity.type
_entity.pdbx_description
1 polymer ?
#
loop_
_entity_poly.entity_id
_entity_poly.type
_entity_poly.pdbx_seq_one_letter_code
_entity_poly.pdbx_strand_id
1 'polypeptide(L)'
;IFSARWSGVHGDDTANLNLLLHQLSDIADEHRSAKFCCAASLAVPEADGGYEAVEYGELPGVLLHAPQGDGGFGYDPILQPTELNGDNALYGGDYAGQSCAQIPAEIKNSISHRARAFAALVPHLEKALTHKTV
;
A
#
# COMPACT_ATOMS: atom_id res chain seq x y z
N ILE A 1 12.00 0.61 3.07
CA ILE A 1 12.69 0.28 4.33
C ILE A 1 12.77 1.50 5.26
N PHE A 2 12.92 2.68 4.73
CA PHE A 2 13.01 3.91 5.51
C PHE A 2 11.72 4.72 5.59
N SER A 3 10.65 4.29 4.95
CA SER A 3 9.42 5.07 4.78
C SER A 3 8.81 5.56 6.10
N ALA A 4 8.76 4.71 7.13
CA ALA A 4 8.22 5.06 8.43
C ALA A 4 9.10 6.00 9.27
N ARG A 5 10.32 6.27 8.82
CA ARG A 5 11.31 7.12 9.51
C ARG A 5 12.06 8.04 8.56
N TRP A 6 11.43 8.44 7.45
CA TRP A 6 12.08 9.21 6.40
C TRP A 6 12.63 10.54 6.90
N SER A 7 11.93 11.18 7.83
CA SER A 7 12.40 12.42 8.50
C SER A 7 13.35 12.18 9.67
N GLY A 8 13.66 10.93 10.00
CA GLY A 8 14.57 10.55 11.08
C GLY A 8 13.88 10.01 12.34
N VAL A 9 12.60 10.27 12.53
CA VAL A 9 11.81 9.77 13.69
C VAL A 9 10.80 8.74 13.22
N HIS A 10 10.89 7.53 13.77
CA HIS A 10 9.97 6.45 13.42
C HIS A 10 8.52 6.80 13.81
N GLY A 11 7.61 6.69 12.84
CA GLY A 11 6.18 6.90 13.06
C GLY A 11 5.72 8.36 13.05
N ASP A 12 6.61 9.32 12.81
CA ASP A 12 6.21 10.70 12.60
C ASP A 12 5.71 10.90 11.16
N ASP A 13 4.47 10.48 10.92
CA ASP A 13 3.87 10.46 9.58
C ASP A 13 3.81 11.85 8.95
N THR A 14 3.48 12.87 9.72
CA THR A 14 3.41 14.26 9.23
C THR A 14 4.76 14.77 8.79
N ALA A 15 5.81 14.56 9.60
CA ALA A 15 7.17 14.99 9.25
C ALA A 15 7.70 14.21 8.04
N ASN A 16 7.45 12.92 7.96
CA ASN A 16 7.84 12.07 6.83
C ASN A 16 7.20 12.54 5.52
N LEU A 17 5.90 12.77 5.55
CA LEU A 17 5.11 13.21 4.40
C LEU A 17 5.56 14.61 3.93
N ASN A 18 5.74 15.55 4.85
CA ASN A 18 6.18 16.90 4.52
C ASN A 18 7.58 16.94 3.94
N LEU A 19 8.49 16.14 4.48
CA LEU A 19 9.85 16.03 3.91
C LEU A 19 9.81 15.53 2.47
N LEU A 20 9.03 14.48 2.21
CA LEU A 20 8.88 13.96 0.85
C LEU A 20 8.30 15.00 -0.11
N LEU A 21 7.26 15.73 0.30
CA LEU A 21 6.68 16.79 -0.50
C LEU A 21 7.68 17.91 -0.82
N HIS A 22 8.51 18.31 0.15
CA HIS A 22 9.57 19.29 -0.07
C HIS A 22 10.61 18.80 -1.08
N GLN A 23 11.03 17.54 -0.96
CA GLN A 23 12.00 16.93 -1.88
C GLN A 23 11.48 16.83 -3.31
N LEU A 24 10.17 16.73 -3.50
CA LEU A 24 9.52 16.59 -4.80
C LEU A 24 8.91 17.91 -5.31
N SER A 25 9.16 19.03 -4.65
CA SER A 25 8.49 20.31 -4.96
C SER A 25 8.71 20.81 -6.38
N ASP A 26 9.84 20.48 -6.99
CA ASP A 26 10.21 20.87 -8.36
C ASP A 26 10.04 19.74 -9.39
N ILE A 27 9.45 18.62 -8.99
CA ILE A 27 9.17 17.49 -9.88
C ILE A 27 7.84 17.69 -10.58
N ALA A 28 7.88 17.70 -11.91
CA ALA A 28 6.68 17.87 -12.74
C ALA A 28 5.71 16.68 -12.59
N ASP A 29 4.42 16.94 -12.84
CA ASP A 29 3.34 15.97 -12.65
C ASP A 29 3.56 14.65 -13.41
N GLU A 30 4.09 14.72 -14.61
CA GLU A 30 4.41 13.55 -15.44
C GLU A 30 5.46 12.62 -14.85
N HIS A 31 6.22 13.07 -13.85
CA HIS A 31 7.29 12.31 -13.19
C HIS A 31 6.93 11.96 -11.73
N ARG A 32 5.68 12.12 -11.34
CA ARG A 32 5.23 11.87 -9.96
C ARG A 32 4.52 10.53 -9.78
N SER A 33 4.66 9.61 -10.72
CA SER A 33 4.15 8.25 -10.54
C SER A 33 4.87 7.55 -9.40
N ALA A 34 4.11 6.83 -8.57
CA ALA A 34 4.61 6.09 -7.43
C ALA A 34 3.71 4.90 -7.14
N LYS A 35 4.13 4.03 -6.26
CA LYS A 35 3.29 2.93 -5.79
C LYS A 35 3.59 2.60 -4.34
N PHE A 36 2.57 2.19 -3.61
CA PHE A 36 2.75 1.50 -2.36
C PHE A 36 3.05 0.04 -2.62
N CYS A 37 4.00 -0.52 -1.89
CA CYS A 37 4.40 -1.92 -2.01
C CYS A 37 4.31 -2.62 -0.66
N CYS A 38 3.89 -3.86 -0.66
CA CYS A 38 3.90 -4.73 0.50
C CYS A 38 4.49 -6.08 0.12
N ALA A 39 5.42 -6.56 0.91
CA ALA A 39 5.87 -7.94 0.87
C ALA A 39 5.32 -8.65 2.12
N ALA A 40 4.47 -9.66 1.92
CA ALA A 40 3.94 -10.48 2.99
C ALA A 40 4.64 -11.85 2.97
N SER A 41 5.17 -12.27 4.10
CA SER A 41 5.87 -13.54 4.21
C SER A 41 5.21 -14.48 5.21
N LEU A 42 5.24 -15.76 4.86
CA LEU A 42 4.84 -16.87 5.72
C LEU A 42 6.07 -17.70 6.00
N ALA A 43 6.34 -17.99 7.26
CA ALA A 43 7.38 -18.93 7.67
C ALA A 43 6.75 -19.98 8.60
N VAL A 44 6.91 -21.24 8.22
CA VAL A 44 6.52 -22.38 9.05
C VAL A 44 7.79 -23.02 9.58
N PRO A 45 7.94 -23.21 10.91
CA PRO A 45 9.15 -23.81 11.48
C PRO A 45 9.44 -25.21 10.94
N GLU A 46 10.71 -25.60 10.91
CA GLU A 46 11.12 -26.94 10.43
C GLU A 46 10.47 -28.08 11.24
N ALA A 47 10.27 -27.88 12.54
CA ALA A 47 9.55 -28.84 13.38
C ALA A 47 8.12 -29.14 12.89
N ASP A 48 7.52 -28.20 12.15
CA ASP A 48 6.18 -28.32 11.56
C ASP A 48 6.22 -28.50 10.03
N GLY A 49 7.37 -28.89 9.47
CA GLY A 49 7.52 -29.20 8.05
C GLY A 49 8.42 -28.26 7.24
N GLY A 50 8.80 -27.09 7.78
CA GLY A 50 9.70 -26.14 7.15
C GLY A 50 9.18 -25.60 5.81
N TYR A 51 8.51 -24.46 5.83
CA TYR A 51 7.96 -23.85 4.61
C TYR A 51 8.04 -22.33 4.67
N GLU A 52 8.52 -21.73 3.60
CA GLU A 52 8.55 -20.28 3.46
C GLU A 52 7.89 -19.86 2.15
N ALA A 53 7.16 -18.76 2.18
CA ALA A 53 6.60 -18.12 1.01
C ALA A 53 6.58 -16.61 1.19
N VAL A 54 6.80 -15.88 0.10
CA VAL A 54 6.70 -14.42 0.06
C VAL A 54 5.83 -14.03 -1.11
N GLU A 55 4.86 -13.16 -0.85
CA GLU A 55 4.00 -12.58 -1.88
C GLU A 55 4.03 -11.07 -1.81
N TYR A 56 3.80 -10.43 -2.96
CA TYR A 56 3.88 -8.99 -3.12
C TYR A 56 2.53 -8.42 -3.52
N GLY A 57 2.24 -7.24 -2.98
CA GLY A 57 1.10 -6.43 -3.40
C GLY A 57 1.54 -5.02 -3.70
N GLU A 58 0.93 -4.41 -4.69
CA GLU A 58 1.23 -3.04 -5.12
C GLU A 58 -0.06 -2.26 -5.32
N LEU A 59 -0.01 -0.96 -5.00
CA LEU A 59 -1.06 0.00 -5.34
C LEU A 59 -0.40 1.16 -6.08
N PRO A 60 -0.52 1.20 -7.41
CA PRO A 60 0.04 2.28 -8.21
C PRO A 60 -0.78 3.55 -8.10
N GLY A 61 -0.11 4.68 -8.16
CA GLY A 61 -0.74 5.98 -8.06
C GLY A 61 0.14 7.12 -8.52
N VAL A 62 -0.30 8.32 -8.22
CA VAL A 62 0.40 9.57 -8.47
C VAL A 62 0.54 10.33 -7.16
N LEU A 63 1.70 10.91 -6.92
CA LEU A 63 1.94 11.74 -5.75
C LEU A 63 1.35 13.13 -5.94
N LEU A 64 0.47 13.53 -5.05
CA LEU A 64 -0.13 14.86 -5.01
C LEU A 64 0.88 15.91 -4.52
N HIS A 65 0.61 17.18 -4.81
CA HIS A 65 1.46 18.30 -4.37
C HIS A 65 1.20 18.73 -2.92
N ALA A 66 0.05 18.36 -2.39
CA ALA A 66 -0.35 18.68 -1.02
C ALA A 66 -1.17 17.53 -0.42
N PRO A 67 -1.18 17.38 0.91
CA PRO A 67 -2.01 16.39 1.57
C PRO A 67 -3.49 16.63 1.33
N GLN A 68 -4.25 15.56 1.10
CA GLN A 68 -5.70 15.59 0.95
C GLN A 68 -6.34 14.46 1.74
N GLY A 69 -7.27 14.80 2.63
CA GLY A 69 -7.96 13.87 3.50
C GLY A 69 -7.25 13.60 4.82
N ASP A 70 -8.02 13.05 5.75
CA ASP A 70 -7.58 12.79 7.13
C ASP A 70 -7.54 11.31 7.49
N GLY A 71 -7.97 10.44 6.57
CA GLY A 71 -8.02 9.00 6.80
C GLY A 71 -6.67 8.31 6.67
N GLY A 72 -6.62 7.07 7.10
CA GLY A 72 -5.43 6.24 6.95
C GLY A 72 -4.25 6.66 7.81
N PHE A 73 -3.05 6.41 7.29
CA PHE A 73 -1.79 6.70 7.98
C PHE A 73 -0.64 6.83 6.94
N GLY A 74 0.53 7.23 7.41
CA GLY A 74 1.72 7.35 6.57
C GLY A 74 1.53 8.34 5.42
N TYR A 75 1.75 7.88 4.21
CA TYR A 75 1.68 8.70 2.99
C TYR A 75 0.31 8.67 2.29
N ASP A 76 -0.71 8.12 2.94
CA ASP A 76 -2.06 8.02 2.35
C ASP A 76 -2.61 9.36 1.84
N PRO A 77 -2.37 10.50 2.51
CA PRO A 77 -2.89 11.79 2.03
C PRO A 77 -2.29 12.28 0.71
N ILE A 78 -1.18 11.73 0.25
CA ILE A 78 -0.51 12.19 -0.97
C ILE A 78 -0.47 11.17 -2.10
N LEU A 79 -0.96 9.94 -1.92
CA LEU A 79 -1.08 8.98 -3.02
C LEU A 79 -2.51 8.93 -3.55
N GLN A 80 -2.66 9.27 -4.82
CA GLN A 80 -3.90 9.12 -5.58
C GLN A 80 -3.83 7.85 -6.41
N PRO A 81 -4.60 6.80 -6.09
CA PRO A 81 -4.57 5.56 -6.88
C PRO A 81 -5.03 5.77 -8.32
N THR A 82 -4.24 5.33 -9.28
CA THR A 82 -4.57 5.45 -10.70
C THR A 82 -5.69 4.52 -11.13
N GLU A 83 -5.89 3.40 -10.45
CA GLU A 83 -6.94 2.42 -10.74
C GLU A 83 -8.36 2.95 -10.44
N LEU A 84 -8.48 4.06 -9.73
CA LEU A 84 -9.77 4.73 -9.47
C LEU A 84 -10.19 5.68 -10.58
N ASN A 85 -9.31 5.91 -11.57
CA ASN A 85 -9.50 6.90 -12.63
C ASN A 85 -9.69 6.25 -14.00
N GLY A 86 -10.29 7.01 -14.93
CA GLY A 86 -10.41 6.60 -16.33
C GLY A 86 -11.61 5.71 -16.63
N ASP A 87 -11.66 5.22 -17.87
CA ASP A 87 -12.82 4.49 -18.40
C ASP A 87 -13.05 3.11 -17.75
N ASN A 88 -11.96 2.52 -17.24
CA ASN A 88 -12.01 1.23 -16.55
C ASN A 88 -11.79 1.38 -15.03
N ALA A 89 -12.17 2.54 -14.49
CA ALA A 89 -11.97 2.82 -13.07
C ALA A 89 -12.68 1.80 -12.18
N LEU A 90 -12.00 1.39 -11.12
CA LEU A 90 -12.60 0.58 -10.05
C LEU A 90 -13.77 1.35 -9.43
N TYR A 91 -14.78 0.61 -8.98
CA TYR A 91 -16.01 1.17 -8.39
C TYR A 91 -16.75 2.16 -9.31
N GLY A 92 -16.64 1.97 -10.63
CA GLY A 92 -17.34 2.82 -11.60
C GLY A 92 -16.84 4.27 -11.65
N GLY A 93 -15.66 4.55 -11.08
CA GLY A 93 -15.10 5.90 -11.03
C GLY A 93 -15.65 6.78 -9.90
N ASP A 94 -16.43 6.24 -8.97
CA ASP A 94 -17.02 7.02 -7.86
C ASP A 94 -15.97 7.71 -6.98
N TYR A 95 -14.75 7.15 -6.93
CA TYR A 95 -13.65 7.68 -6.12
C TYR A 95 -12.51 8.27 -6.96
N ALA A 96 -12.78 8.58 -8.22
CA ALA A 96 -11.78 9.16 -9.10
C ALA A 96 -11.21 10.47 -8.53
N GLY A 97 -9.90 10.64 -8.62
CA GLY A 97 -9.21 11.84 -8.14
C GLY A 97 -8.97 11.90 -6.64
N GLN A 98 -9.44 10.93 -5.87
CA GLN A 98 -9.28 10.92 -4.41
C GLN A 98 -7.97 10.25 -3.98
N SER A 99 -7.38 10.79 -2.91
CA SER A 99 -6.22 10.17 -2.25
C SER A 99 -6.63 8.95 -1.42
N CYS A 100 -5.65 8.15 -1.04
CA CYS A 100 -5.87 7.03 -0.11
C CYS A 100 -6.43 7.48 1.26
N ALA A 101 -6.26 8.74 1.64
CA ALA A 101 -6.82 9.30 2.88
C ALA A 101 -8.24 9.83 2.72
N GLN A 102 -8.71 10.07 1.49
CA GLN A 102 -10.06 10.56 1.20
C GLN A 102 -11.06 9.45 0.97
N ILE A 103 -10.63 8.33 0.37
CA ILE A 103 -11.52 7.20 0.09
C ILE A 103 -11.96 6.53 1.39
N PRO A 104 -13.18 5.94 1.44
CA PRO A 104 -13.62 5.20 2.61
C PRO A 104 -12.65 4.07 2.97
N ALA A 105 -12.49 3.81 4.26
CA ALA A 105 -11.56 2.79 4.75
C ALA A 105 -11.83 1.41 4.15
N GLU A 106 -13.09 1.03 3.96
CA GLU A 106 -13.49 -0.22 3.32
C GLU A 106 -12.96 -0.34 1.91
N ILE A 107 -13.08 0.72 1.12
CA ILE A 107 -12.59 0.77 -0.26
C ILE A 107 -11.07 0.71 -0.29
N LYS A 108 -10.41 1.53 0.52
CA LYS A 108 -8.94 1.49 0.64
C LYS A 108 -8.44 0.10 1.00
N ASN A 109 -9.04 -0.54 2.00
CA ASN A 109 -8.63 -1.86 2.47
C ASN A 109 -8.84 -2.96 1.43
N SER A 110 -9.79 -2.78 0.49
CA SER A 110 -10.00 -3.74 -0.59
C SER A 110 -8.99 -3.63 -1.73
N ILE A 111 -8.39 -2.46 -1.95
CA ILE A 111 -7.44 -2.20 -3.05
C ILE A 111 -6.00 -2.05 -2.58
N SER A 112 -5.75 -1.96 -1.29
CA SER A 112 -4.42 -1.63 -0.76
C SER A 112 -3.37 -2.68 -1.14
N HIS A 113 -2.13 -2.24 -1.15
CA HIS A 113 -0.95 -3.09 -1.35
C HIS A 113 -0.91 -4.25 -0.34
N ARG A 114 -1.29 -3.99 0.92
CA ARG A 114 -1.36 -5.03 1.96
C ARG A 114 -2.45 -6.06 1.67
N ALA A 115 -3.64 -5.61 1.33
CA ALA A 115 -4.74 -6.51 0.99
C ALA A 115 -4.36 -7.43 -0.17
N ARG A 116 -3.70 -6.91 -1.18
CA ARG A 116 -3.23 -7.67 -2.34
C ARG A 116 -2.15 -8.68 -1.98
N ALA A 117 -1.17 -8.27 -1.18
CA ALA A 117 -0.10 -9.17 -0.73
C ALA A 117 -0.65 -10.31 0.14
N PHE A 118 -1.53 -10.00 1.10
CA PHE A 118 -2.15 -11.02 1.96
C PHE A 118 -3.13 -11.92 1.21
N ALA A 119 -3.88 -11.41 0.26
CA ALA A 119 -4.73 -12.22 -0.60
C ALA A 119 -3.90 -13.24 -1.41
N ALA A 120 -2.77 -12.82 -1.95
CA ALA A 120 -1.84 -13.69 -2.66
C ALA A 120 -1.20 -14.75 -1.73
N LEU A 121 -1.08 -14.44 -0.44
CA LEU A 121 -0.49 -15.35 0.56
C LEU A 121 -1.47 -16.45 1.01
N VAL A 122 -2.78 -16.26 0.86
CA VAL A 122 -3.82 -17.22 1.32
C VAL A 122 -3.59 -18.65 0.83
N PRO A 123 -3.29 -18.93 -0.46
CA PRO A 123 -3.02 -20.29 -0.91
C PRO A 123 -1.85 -20.95 -0.18
N HIS A 124 -0.84 -20.19 0.19
CA HIS A 124 0.31 -20.69 0.96
C HIS A 124 -0.08 -21.02 2.40
N LEU A 125 -0.95 -20.21 3.00
CA LEU A 125 -1.50 -20.48 4.33
C LEU A 125 -2.34 -21.76 4.33
N GLU A 126 -3.21 -21.92 3.35
CA GLU A 126 -4.02 -23.14 3.20
C GLU A 126 -3.14 -24.38 3.06
N LYS A 127 -2.09 -24.32 2.22
CA LYS A 127 -1.13 -25.40 2.06
C LYS A 127 -0.42 -25.72 3.38
N ALA A 128 0.04 -24.72 4.11
CA ALA A 128 0.72 -24.91 5.39
C ALA A 128 -0.18 -25.54 6.44
N LEU A 129 -1.45 -25.16 6.48
CA LEU A 129 -2.45 -25.67 7.43
C LEU A 129 -2.89 -27.09 7.10
N THR A 130 -3.01 -27.46 5.82
CA THR A 130 -3.43 -28.80 5.40
C THR A 130 -2.34 -29.86 5.64
N HIS A 131 -1.07 -29.50 5.69
CA HIS A 131 0.01 -30.44 6.00
C HIS A 131 0.11 -30.80 7.49
N LYS A 132 -0.62 -30.11 8.38
CA LYS A 132 -0.70 -30.44 9.81
C LYS A 132 -1.71 -31.52 10.16
N THR A 133 -2.43 -32.05 9.20
CA THR A 133 -3.56 -32.98 9.43
C THR A 133 -3.19 -34.44 9.12
N VAL A 134 -1.97 -34.83 9.42
CA VAL A 134 -1.59 -36.25 9.31
C VAL A 134 -1.06 -36.75 10.65
#